data_ec770db41c6be9d0f00d0e140c431561
#
_entry.id   ec770db41c6be9d0f00d0e140c431561
#
_cell.length_a   1.000
_cell.length_b   1.000
_cell.length_c   1.000
_cell.angle_alpha   90.00
_cell.angle_beta   90.00
_cell.angle_gamma   90.00
#
_symmetry.space_group_name_H-M   'P 1'
#
loop_
_entity.id
_entity.type
_entity.pdbx_description
1 polymer ?
#
loop_
_entity_poly.entity_id
_entity_poly.type
_entity_poly.pdbx_seq_one_letter_code
_entity_poly.pdbx_strand_id
1 'polypeptide(L)'
;MTGKIYMIKDDDELVAMNEKKYEREIDFQDLLEKYPDLIPGDQIDSENPRQWLLVEREMGLPFEEEGARQLSLDHFFLDQDGIPTLVEVKRSSDTRLRREVIGQMLDYAANAVSFISMEE
;
A
#
# COMPACT_ATOMS: atom_id res chain seq x y z
N MET A 1 -8.14 -6.59 -23.43
CA MET A 1 -8.01 -5.52 -24.40
C MET A 1 -7.30 -4.33 -23.79
N THR A 2 -6.38 -3.83 -24.52
CA THR A 2 -5.57 -2.74 -24.01
C THR A 2 -5.86 -1.49 -24.85
N GLY A 3 -6.48 -0.52 -24.25
CA GLY A 3 -6.54 0.81 -24.82
C GLY A 3 -5.21 1.50 -24.64
N LYS A 4 -4.94 2.47 -25.48
CA LYS A 4 -3.77 3.33 -25.30
C LYS A 4 -4.17 4.57 -24.50
N ILE A 5 -3.28 4.98 -23.63
CA ILE A 5 -3.44 6.20 -22.83
C ILE A 5 -2.41 7.20 -23.33
N TYR A 6 -2.84 8.43 -23.57
CA TYR A 6 -1.95 9.49 -24.00
C TYR A 6 -1.92 10.60 -22.96
N MET A 7 -0.78 11.21 -22.81
CA MET A 7 -0.63 12.40 -21.98
C MET A 7 -0.32 13.58 -22.87
N ILE A 8 -1.03 14.69 -22.66
CA ILE A 8 -0.75 15.94 -23.36
C ILE A 8 0.01 16.83 -22.39
N LYS A 9 1.23 17.19 -22.76
CA LYS A 9 2.08 18.05 -21.93
C LYS A 9 1.74 19.52 -22.15
N ASP A 10 2.24 20.37 -21.28
CA ASP A 10 1.97 21.82 -21.30
C ASP A 10 2.41 22.48 -22.61
N ASP A 11 3.38 21.91 -23.32
CA ASP A 11 3.86 22.39 -24.60
C ASP A 11 3.11 21.79 -25.79
N ASP A 12 1.91 21.24 -25.55
CA ASP A 12 1.08 20.57 -26.55
C ASP A 12 1.72 19.29 -27.14
N GLU A 13 2.73 18.78 -26.50
CA GLU A 13 3.35 17.52 -26.93
C GLU A 13 2.50 16.33 -26.50
N LEU A 14 2.19 15.46 -27.47
CA LEU A 14 1.45 14.23 -27.21
C LEU A 14 2.43 13.09 -26.89
N VAL A 15 2.25 12.48 -25.73
CA VAL A 15 3.10 11.36 -25.30
C VAL A 15 2.25 10.13 -25.13
N ALA A 16 2.61 9.06 -25.82
CA ALA A 16 1.96 7.76 -25.65
C ALA A 16 2.44 7.12 -24.37
N MET A 17 1.49 6.65 -23.55
CA MET A 17 1.78 5.97 -22.30
C MET A 17 1.64 4.46 -22.49
N ASN A 18 2.63 3.72 -22.06
CA ASN A 18 2.61 2.27 -22.14
C ASN A 18 2.51 1.68 -20.75
N GLU A 19 1.72 0.63 -20.62
CA GLU A 19 1.66 -0.11 -19.39
C GLU A 19 3.01 -0.79 -19.13
N LYS A 20 3.51 -0.62 -17.92
CA LYS A 20 4.76 -1.24 -17.51
C LYS A 20 4.57 -1.94 -16.17
N LYS A 21 4.91 -3.22 -16.14
CA LYS A 21 4.86 -3.98 -14.90
C LYS A 21 6.13 -3.75 -14.10
N TYR A 22 5.98 -3.77 -12.79
CA TYR A 22 7.12 -3.67 -11.88
C TYR A 22 7.92 -4.97 -11.91
N GLU A 23 9.23 -4.84 -11.95
CA GLU A 23 10.10 -6.00 -11.86
C GLU A 23 10.33 -6.42 -10.41
N ARG A 24 10.37 -5.43 -9.50
CA ARG A 24 10.59 -5.68 -8.07
C ARG A 24 9.52 -4.98 -7.25
N GLU A 25 9.10 -5.63 -6.20
CA GLU A 25 8.12 -5.04 -5.27
C GLU A 25 8.65 -3.78 -4.61
N ILE A 26 9.95 -3.73 -4.34
CA ILE A 26 10.58 -2.55 -3.73
C ILE A 26 10.41 -1.29 -4.60
N ASP A 27 10.38 -1.44 -5.91
CA ASP A 27 10.21 -0.29 -6.81
C ASP A 27 8.84 0.35 -6.62
N PHE A 28 7.80 -0.47 -6.44
CA PHE A 28 6.46 0.05 -6.17
C PHE A 28 6.35 0.60 -4.76
N GLN A 29 7.00 -0.03 -3.79
CA GLN A 29 7.06 0.49 -2.43
C GLN A 29 7.67 1.88 -2.40
N ASP A 30 8.74 2.10 -3.16
CA ASP A 30 9.38 3.40 -3.25
C ASP A 30 8.45 4.46 -3.85
N LEU A 31 7.66 4.06 -4.85
CA LEU A 31 6.68 4.95 -5.46
C LEU A 31 5.58 5.34 -4.48
N LEU A 32 5.08 4.40 -3.69
CA LEU A 32 4.04 4.69 -2.71
C LEU A 32 4.55 5.59 -1.59
N GLU A 33 5.80 5.45 -1.20
CA GLU A 33 6.41 6.35 -0.23
C GLU A 33 6.47 7.78 -0.77
N LYS A 34 6.88 7.91 -2.01
CA LYS A 34 7.03 9.22 -2.65
C LYS A 34 5.68 9.81 -3.05
N TYR A 35 4.76 8.98 -3.49
CA TYR A 35 3.46 9.40 -3.99
C TYR A 35 2.33 8.60 -3.34
N PRO A 36 1.98 8.90 -2.09
CA PRO A 36 0.89 8.17 -1.42
C PRO A 36 -0.44 8.24 -2.15
N ASP A 37 -0.67 9.28 -2.95
CA ASP A 37 -1.91 9.44 -3.70
C ASP A 37 -2.13 8.38 -4.77
N LEU A 38 -1.11 7.56 -5.05
CA LEU A 38 -1.29 6.39 -5.91
C LEU A 38 -2.23 5.37 -5.29
N ILE A 39 -2.40 5.40 -3.96
CA ILE A 39 -3.42 4.60 -3.30
C ILE A 39 -4.76 5.29 -3.54
N PRO A 40 -5.72 4.60 -4.18
CA PRO A 40 -6.95 5.27 -4.63
C PRO A 40 -7.93 5.54 -3.49
N GLY A 41 -7.69 6.60 -2.74
CA GLY A 41 -8.53 7.00 -1.62
C GLY A 41 -9.96 7.35 -2.01
N ASP A 42 -10.18 7.78 -3.25
CA ASP A 42 -11.50 8.08 -3.79
C ASP A 42 -12.36 6.84 -3.98
N GLN A 43 -11.74 5.68 -4.18
CA GLN A 43 -12.47 4.42 -4.27
C GLN A 43 -12.95 3.94 -2.90
N ILE A 44 -12.31 4.40 -1.84
CA ILE A 44 -12.72 4.07 -0.48
C ILE A 44 -13.88 4.97 -0.06
N ASP A 45 -13.79 6.26 -0.37
CA ASP A 45 -14.84 7.23 -0.07
C ASP A 45 -14.84 8.29 -1.16
N SER A 46 -15.82 8.22 -2.05
CA SER A 46 -15.90 9.13 -3.19
C SER A 46 -16.29 10.56 -2.81
N GLU A 47 -17.01 10.72 -1.70
CA GLU A 47 -17.46 12.05 -1.25
C GLU A 47 -16.39 12.76 -0.44
N ASN A 48 -15.54 11.99 0.25
CA ASN A 48 -14.44 12.52 1.03
C ASN A 48 -13.21 11.64 0.79
N PRO A 49 -12.56 11.79 -0.36
CA PRO A 49 -11.45 10.92 -0.72
C PRO A 49 -10.37 10.88 0.34
N ARG A 50 -9.90 9.69 0.63
CA ARG A 50 -8.87 9.51 1.63
C ARG A 50 -7.54 10.06 1.16
N GLN A 51 -6.89 10.79 2.05
CA GLN A 51 -5.53 11.25 1.88
C GLN A 51 -4.65 10.48 2.86
N TRP A 52 -3.39 10.31 2.53
CA TRP A 52 -2.53 9.40 3.26
C TRP A 52 -1.29 10.10 3.78
N LEU A 53 -0.96 9.81 5.04
CA LEU A 53 0.32 10.17 5.64
C LEU A 53 1.07 8.89 5.92
N LEU A 54 2.25 8.74 5.34
CA LEU A 54 3.10 7.59 5.64
C LEU A 54 3.70 7.76 7.02
N VAL A 55 3.39 6.82 7.91
CA VAL A 55 3.94 6.82 9.26
C VAL A 55 5.25 6.07 9.30
N GLU A 56 5.27 4.87 8.73
CA GLU A 56 6.46 4.05 8.75
C GLU A 56 6.45 3.05 7.60
N ARG A 57 7.62 2.81 7.06
CA ARG A 57 7.85 1.82 6.02
C ARG A 57 8.58 0.64 6.63
N GLU A 58 8.25 -0.57 6.19
CA GLU A 58 8.82 -1.81 6.72
C GLU A 58 8.67 -1.89 8.25
N MET A 59 7.46 -1.57 8.70
CA MET A 59 7.16 -1.56 10.12
C MET A 59 7.11 -2.98 10.67
N GLY A 60 7.88 -3.23 11.72
CA GLY A 60 7.80 -4.48 12.46
C GLY A 60 6.60 -4.47 13.39
N LEU A 61 5.79 -5.52 13.32
CA LEU A 61 4.68 -5.72 14.23
C LEU A 61 4.99 -6.92 15.11
N PRO A 62 4.87 -6.80 16.45
CA PRO A 62 5.12 -7.93 17.33
C PRO A 62 4.13 -9.06 17.01
N PHE A 63 4.67 -10.25 16.88
CA PHE A 63 3.85 -11.42 16.66
C PHE A 63 3.64 -12.10 18.01
N GLU A 64 2.58 -11.59 18.69
CA GLU A 64 2.03 -12.23 19.85
C GLU A 64 2.98 -12.88 20.81
N GLU A 65 2.67 -14.09 21.06
CA GLU A 65 3.17 -14.85 22.18
C GLU A 65 4.63 -15.25 22.08
N GLU A 66 5.18 -15.20 20.91
CA GLU A 66 6.51 -15.76 20.73
C GLU A 66 7.63 -14.74 20.75
N GLY A 67 7.33 -13.52 21.07
CA GLY A 67 8.31 -12.47 21.34
C GLY A 67 9.47 -12.30 20.35
N ALA A 68 9.91 -13.37 19.74
CA ALA A 68 11.01 -13.38 18.81
C ALA A 68 10.58 -13.21 17.35
N ARG A 69 9.28 -13.39 17.06
CA ARG A 69 8.77 -13.26 15.70
C ARG A 69 8.15 -11.90 15.51
N GLN A 70 8.46 -11.29 14.40
CA GLN A 70 7.82 -10.05 13.98
C GLN A 70 7.25 -10.21 12.60
N LEU A 71 6.07 -9.65 12.39
CA LEU A 71 5.53 -9.45 11.06
C LEU A 71 6.09 -8.15 10.53
N SER A 72 6.47 -8.14 9.26
CA SER A 72 6.94 -6.93 8.61
C SER A 72 5.87 -6.43 7.67
N LEU A 73 5.41 -5.23 7.91
CA LEU A 73 4.42 -4.56 7.10
C LEU A 73 5.12 -3.58 6.16
N ASP A 74 4.81 -3.64 4.86
CA ASP A 74 5.49 -2.79 3.89
C ASP A 74 5.27 -1.31 4.17
N HIS A 75 4.01 -0.91 4.41
CA HIS A 75 3.69 0.50 4.68
C HIS A 75 2.61 0.61 5.72
N PHE A 76 2.78 1.56 6.62
CA PHE A 76 1.77 1.96 7.58
C PHE A 76 1.41 3.41 7.31
N PHE A 77 0.17 3.65 6.92
CA PHE A 77 -0.35 5.00 6.66
C PHE A 77 -1.43 5.36 7.67
N LEU A 78 -1.64 6.65 7.85
CA LEU A 78 -2.83 7.18 8.49
C LEU A 78 -3.58 8.03 7.48
N ASP A 79 -4.91 7.96 7.48
CA ASP A 79 -5.70 8.88 6.67
C ASP A 79 -5.96 10.18 7.42
N GLN A 80 -6.72 11.10 6.82
CA GLN A 80 -6.99 12.40 7.41
C GLN A 80 -7.79 12.34 8.72
N ASP A 81 -8.45 11.21 8.98
CA ASP A 81 -9.19 11.02 10.22
C ASP A 81 -8.39 10.19 11.25
N GLY A 82 -7.13 9.93 10.94
CA GLY A 82 -6.26 9.14 11.82
C GLY A 82 -6.55 7.66 11.80
N ILE A 83 -7.22 7.17 10.76
CA ILE A 83 -7.53 5.75 10.65
C ILE A 83 -6.30 5.00 10.12
N PRO A 84 -5.81 4.00 10.88
CA PRO A 84 -4.65 3.22 10.44
C PRO A 84 -4.96 2.45 9.16
N THR A 85 -4.04 2.50 8.23
CA THR A 85 -4.18 1.83 6.94
C THR A 85 -2.92 1.04 6.64
N LEU A 86 -3.10 -0.25 6.47
CA LEU A 86 -2.01 -1.19 6.23
C LEU A 86 -1.93 -1.49 4.75
N VAL A 87 -0.74 -1.35 4.17
CA VAL A 87 -0.55 -1.58 2.74
C VAL A 87 0.57 -2.57 2.53
N GLU A 88 0.26 -3.61 1.78
CA GLU A 88 1.21 -4.64 1.39
C GLU A 88 1.34 -4.65 -0.14
N VAL A 89 2.57 -4.67 -0.64
CA VAL A 89 2.83 -4.66 -2.07
C VAL A 89 3.22 -6.06 -2.53
N LYS A 90 2.51 -6.57 -3.53
CA LYS A 90 2.83 -7.85 -4.16
C LYS A 90 2.81 -7.69 -5.67
N ARG A 91 3.71 -8.39 -6.36
CA ARG A 91 3.69 -8.41 -7.81
C ARG A 91 2.52 -9.24 -8.30
N SER A 92 1.93 -8.83 -9.41
CA SER A 92 0.81 -9.57 -10.01
C SER A 92 1.21 -10.99 -10.45
N SER A 93 2.50 -11.21 -10.66
CA SER A 93 3.03 -12.52 -11.03
C SER A 93 3.27 -13.43 -9.84
N ASP A 94 3.10 -12.95 -8.62
CA ASP A 94 3.27 -13.77 -7.42
C ASP A 94 2.13 -14.77 -7.31
N THR A 95 2.47 -16.06 -7.31
CA THR A 95 1.48 -17.13 -7.27
C THR A 95 0.79 -17.25 -5.91
N ARG A 96 1.36 -16.64 -4.87
CA ARG A 96 0.80 -16.66 -3.53
C ARG A 96 -0.18 -15.50 -3.29
N LEU A 97 -0.49 -14.74 -4.32
CA LEU A 97 -1.18 -13.47 -4.21
C LEU A 97 -2.55 -13.58 -3.53
N ARG A 98 -3.31 -14.62 -3.80
CA ARG A 98 -4.70 -14.68 -3.34
C ARG A 98 -4.83 -15.12 -1.88
N ARG A 99 -4.40 -16.34 -1.61
CA ARG A 99 -4.69 -16.97 -0.33
C ARG A 99 -3.75 -16.52 0.78
N GLU A 100 -2.45 -16.58 0.49
CA GLU A 100 -1.45 -16.27 1.50
C GLU A 100 -1.40 -14.78 1.83
N VAL A 101 -1.57 -13.92 0.83
CA VAL A 101 -1.55 -12.48 1.07
C VAL A 101 -2.76 -12.04 1.88
N ILE A 102 -3.94 -12.55 1.58
CA ILE A 102 -5.13 -12.22 2.36
C ILE A 102 -4.97 -12.67 3.81
N GLY A 103 -4.49 -13.90 4.03
CA GLY A 103 -4.21 -14.39 5.38
C GLY A 103 -3.18 -13.53 6.09
N GLN A 104 -2.11 -13.17 5.40
CA GLN A 104 -1.06 -12.31 5.94
C GLN A 104 -1.60 -10.95 6.34
N MET A 105 -2.46 -10.34 5.53
CA MET A 105 -3.05 -9.04 5.84
C MET A 105 -3.99 -9.12 7.05
N LEU A 106 -4.73 -10.21 7.19
CA LEU A 106 -5.57 -10.41 8.37
C LEU A 106 -4.72 -10.53 9.63
N ASP A 107 -3.61 -11.25 9.56
CA ASP A 107 -2.68 -11.36 10.68
C ASP A 107 -2.06 -10.01 11.02
N TYR A 108 -1.66 -9.25 10.03
CA TYR A 108 -1.14 -7.90 10.24
C TYR A 108 -2.17 -7.01 10.92
N ALA A 109 -3.41 -7.04 10.45
CA ALA A 109 -4.47 -6.21 11.00
C ALA A 109 -4.75 -6.57 12.46
N ALA A 110 -4.83 -7.86 12.77
CA ALA A 110 -5.08 -8.33 14.14
C ALA A 110 -3.96 -7.91 15.08
N ASN A 111 -2.72 -8.09 14.66
CA ASN A 111 -1.56 -7.72 15.48
C ASN A 111 -1.40 -6.22 15.60
N ALA A 112 -1.68 -5.48 14.53
CA ALA A 112 -1.59 -4.03 14.53
C ALA A 112 -2.60 -3.41 15.50
N VAL A 113 -3.82 -3.92 15.53
CA VAL A 113 -4.84 -3.43 16.45
C VAL A 113 -4.39 -3.59 17.90
N SER A 114 -3.87 -4.76 18.26
CA SER A 114 -3.34 -4.99 19.59
C SER A 114 -2.18 -4.07 19.94
N PHE A 115 -1.24 -3.94 19.01
CA PHE A 115 -0.04 -3.12 19.22
C PHE A 115 -0.40 -1.63 19.33
N ILE A 116 -1.20 -1.12 18.43
CA ILE A 116 -1.57 0.29 18.40
C ILE A 116 -2.42 0.66 19.60
N SER A 117 -3.34 -0.20 20.01
CA SER A 117 -4.18 0.03 21.19
C SER A 117 -3.36 0.15 22.46
N MET A 118 -2.24 -0.56 22.55
CA MET A 118 -1.37 -0.50 23.71
C MET A 118 -0.55 0.78 23.77
N GLU A 119 -0.31 1.40 22.62
CA GLU A 119 0.50 2.62 22.52
C GLU A 119 -0.32 3.89 22.77
N GLU A 120 -1.63 3.79 22.69
CA GLU A 120 -2.49 4.91 23.03
C GLU A 120 -2.60 5.04 24.54
#